data_ae78bd64013d03cf8c14eefc2c58e1c3
#
_entry.id   ae78bd64013d03cf8c14eefc2c58e1c3
#
_cell.length_a   1.000
_cell.length_b   1.000
_cell.length_c   1.000
_cell.angle_alpha   90.00
_cell.angle_beta   90.00
_cell.angle_gamma   90.00
#
_symmetry.space_group_name_H-M   'P 1'
#
loop_
_entity.id
_entity.type
_entity.pdbx_description
1 polymer ?
#
loop_
_entity_poly.entity_id
_entity_poly.type
_entity_poly.pdbx_seq_one_letter_code
_entity_poly.pdbx_strand_id
1 'polypeptide(L)'
;LDRQCSIIKSTTIKIYGGYFMALKLIKGSYEYKEQIIDMLKEWKEYNDTHDTNHSPWAIFKNSFDDFDDYLSNLDTDEPKDGFVPDSTFFCIDEQRNIIVGAVNIRHYLNEYLLLHGGHIGDGIRPSERRKGYATQMIGLALEECKKFGIKKVLMVCDKDNIGSAKSIIKNGGILENELNENGKIEQRYWIDLS
;
A
#
# COMPACT_ATOMS: atom_id res chain seq x y z
N LEU A 1 2.30 -45.10 -5.53
CA LEU A 1 1.68 -44.49 -4.36
C LEU A 1 2.65 -43.40 -3.82
N ASP A 2 2.76 -42.28 -4.54
CA ASP A 2 3.56 -41.16 -4.11
C ASP A 2 2.66 -40.00 -3.71
N ARG A 3 2.65 -39.71 -2.43
CA ARG A 3 2.06 -38.49 -1.88
C ARG A 3 3.08 -37.34 -2.04
N GLN A 4 2.87 -36.51 -3.02
CA GLN A 4 3.56 -35.22 -3.08
C GLN A 4 3.08 -34.33 -1.93
N CYS A 5 3.95 -34.16 -0.95
CA CYS A 5 3.81 -33.19 0.12
C CYS A 5 4.20 -31.81 -0.46
N SER A 6 3.22 -30.96 -0.75
CA SER A 6 3.47 -29.59 -1.17
C SER A 6 4.02 -28.80 0.01
N ILE A 7 5.27 -28.41 -0.10
CA ILE A 7 5.98 -27.56 0.88
C ILE A 7 5.34 -26.17 0.86
N ILE A 8 4.64 -25.83 1.92
CA ILE A 8 4.19 -24.47 2.21
C ILE A 8 5.45 -23.65 2.47
N LYS A 9 5.80 -22.73 1.55
CA LYS A 9 6.90 -21.79 1.75
C LYS A 9 6.58 -20.92 2.95
N SER A 10 7.43 -20.99 3.97
CA SER A 10 7.33 -20.26 5.21
C SER A 10 7.33 -18.74 4.98
N THR A 11 6.25 -18.11 5.36
CA THR A 11 6.16 -16.64 5.51
C THR A 11 7.14 -16.23 6.60
N THR A 12 8.05 -15.31 6.31
CA THR A 12 9.04 -14.81 7.27
C THR A 12 8.32 -14.03 8.36
N ILE A 13 8.20 -14.65 9.55
CA ILE A 13 7.55 -14.07 10.72
C ILE A 13 8.56 -13.14 11.40
N LYS A 14 8.37 -11.82 11.31
CA LYS A 14 9.12 -10.85 12.12
C LYS A 14 8.32 -10.50 13.37
N ILE A 15 8.94 -10.66 14.55
CA ILE A 15 8.34 -10.32 15.85
C ILE A 15 8.50 -8.82 16.09
N TYR A 16 7.38 -8.10 16.23
CA TYR A 16 7.37 -6.74 16.76
C TYR A 16 6.49 -6.70 18.02
N GLY A 17 7.09 -6.40 19.17
CA GLY A 17 6.34 -6.16 20.40
C GLY A 17 5.58 -7.36 21.00
N GLY A 18 6.03 -8.61 20.76
CA GLY A 18 5.46 -9.80 21.40
C GLY A 18 4.14 -10.33 20.80
N TYR A 19 3.61 -9.72 19.76
CA TYR A 19 2.46 -10.22 18.99
C TYR A 19 2.88 -10.68 17.61
N PHE A 20 2.44 -11.86 17.21
CA PHE A 20 2.54 -12.33 15.83
C PHE A 20 1.45 -11.62 15.02
N MET A 21 1.82 -10.73 14.10
CA MET A 21 0.90 -10.22 13.11
C MET A 21 1.02 -11.08 11.86
N ALA A 22 -0.01 -11.81 11.49
CA ALA A 22 -0.07 -12.54 10.23
C ALA A 22 -0.72 -11.63 9.18
N LEU A 23 0.08 -10.73 8.60
CA LEU A 23 -0.39 -9.84 7.54
C LEU A 23 -0.26 -10.49 6.17
N LYS A 24 -1.24 -10.25 5.33
CA LYS A 24 -1.26 -10.68 3.93
C LYS A 24 -1.82 -9.58 3.03
N LEU A 25 -1.25 -9.45 1.84
CA LEU A 25 -1.86 -8.66 0.77
C LEU A 25 -2.82 -9.54 -0.02
N ILE A 26 -4.03 -9.07 -0.21
CA ILE A 26 -5.10 -9.72 -0.95
C ILE A 26 -5.65 -8.80 -2.02
N LYS A 27 -6.13 -9.37 -3.13
CA LYS A 27 -6.92 -8.61 -4.11
C LYS A 27 -8.32 -8.36 -3.57
N GLY A 28 -8.94 -7.25 -4.00
CA GLY A 28 -10.35 -7.02 -3.74
C GLY A 28 -11.21 -8.14 -4.31
N SER A 29 -12.17 -8.63 -3.54
CA SER A 29 -13.08 -9.69 -3.94
C SER A 29 -14.37 -9.66 -3.12
N TYR A 30 -15.39 -10.39 -3.57
CA TYR A 30 -16.64 -10.53 -2.84
C TYR A 30 -16.49 -11.18 -1.47
N GLU A 31 -15.49 -12.05 -1.30
CA GLU A 31 -15.18 -12.67 0.00
C GLU A 31 -14.90 -11.61 1.08
N TYR A 32 -14.29 -10.48 0.70
CA TYR A 32 -13.90 -9.41 1.62
C TYR A 32 -14.76 -8.15 1.48
N LYS A 33 -15.87 -8.20 0.72
CA LYS A 33 -16.71 -7.05 0.40
C LYS A 33 -17.07 -6.21 1.62
N GLU A 34 -17.65 -6.83 2.64
CA GLU A 34 -18.12 -6.12 3.84
C GLU A 34 -16.96 -5.45 4.57
N GLN A 35 -15.81 -6.10 4.68
CA GLN A 35 -14.62 -5.54 5.33
C GLN A 35 -14.00 -4.41 4.53
N ILE A 36 -13.98 -4.50 3.19
CA ILE A 36 -13.50 -3.45 2.30
C ILE A 36 -14.40 -2.21 2.44
N ILE A 37 -15.71 -2.39 2.35
CA ILE A 37 -16.69 -1.29 2.46
C ILE A 37 -16.60 -0.64 3.85
N ASP A 38 -16.50 -1.43 4.92
CA ASP A 38 -16.36 -0.92 6.29
C ASP A 38 -15.10 -0.04 6.42
N MET A 39 -13.96 -0.52 5.93
CA MET A 39 -12.72 0.25 5.93
C MET A 39 -12.85 1.54 5.10
N LEU A 40 -13.42 1.47 3.90
CA LEU A 40 -13.58 2.64 3.02
C LEU A 40 -14.48 3.71 3.64
N LYS A 41 -15.57 3.31 4.28
CA LYS A 41 -16.49 4.23 4.97
C LYS A 41 -15.79 4.94 6.14
N GLU A 42 -15.13 4.18 7.03
CA GLU A 42 -14.35 4.74 8.14
C GLU A 42 -13.30 5.73 7.65
N TRP A 43 -12.58 5.34 6.59
CA TRP A 43 -11.48 6.16 6.09
C TRP A 43 -11.98 7.41 5.37
N LYS A 44 -13.08 7.28 4.61
CA LYS A 44 -13.72 8.44 3.98
C LYS A 44 -14.21 9.44 5.02
N GLU A 45 -14.93 9.00 6.06
CA GLU A 45 -15.39 9.84 7.16
C GLU A 45 -14.22 10.56 7.86
N TYR A 46 -13.10 9.87 8.06
CA TYR A 46 -11.90 10.47 8.60
C TYR A 46 -11.32 11.55 7.66
N ASN A 47 -11.21 11.26 6.37
CA ASN A 47 -10.69 12.21 5.38
C ASN A 47 -11.60 13.44 5.23
N ASP A 48 -12.92 13.29 5.34
CA ASP A 48 -13.87 14.41 5.25
C ASP A 48 -13.73 15.39 6.43
N THR A 49 -13.11 14.97 7.54
CA THR A 49 -12.97 15.76 8.77
C THR A 49 -11.52 16.16 9.10
N HIS A 50 -10.54 15.61 8.38
CA HIS A 50 -9.12 15.85 8.61
C HIS A 50 -8.42 16.19 7.31
N ASP A 51 -7.47 17.13 7.36
CA ASP A 51 -6.57 17.40 6.23
C ASP A 51 -5.58 16.24 6.06
N THR A 52 -5.79 15.42 5.04
CA THR A 52 -4.97 14.23 4.75
C THR A 52 -4.60 14.17 3.28
N ASN A 53 -3.53 13.45 2.94
CA ASN A 53 -3.09 13.28 1.55
C ASN A 53 -3.86 12.20 0.78
N HIS A 54 -4.91 11.60 1.35
CA HIS A 54 -5.77 10.60 0.73
C HIS A 54 -5.02 9.37 0.15
N SER A 55 -3.81 9.08 0.63
CA SER A 55 -3.06 7.90 0.18
C SER A 55 -3.59 6.60 0.84
N PRO A 56 -3.73 5.49 0.09
CA PRO A 56 -3.55 5.37 -1.36
C PRO A 56 -4.79 5.87 -2.13
N TRP A 57 -4.61 6.87 -2.99
CA TRP A 57 -5.70 7.48 -3.76
C TRP A 57 -6.50 6.45 -4.58
N ALA A 58 -5.85 5.39 -5.04
CA ALA A 58 -6.46 4.36 -5.89
C ALA A 58 -7.74 3.75 -5.30
N ILE A 59 -7.82 3.56 -3.96
CA ILE A 59 -9.02 2.99 -3.33
C ILE A 59 -10.19 3.96 -3.23
N PHE A 60 -9.97 5.25 -3.52
CA PHE A 60 -10.99 6.30 -3.45
C PHE A 60 -11.32 6.92 -4.82
N LYS A 61 -10.62 6.49 -5.91
CA LYS A 61 -10.81 7.06 -7.26
C LYS A 61 -12.21 6.79 -7.84
N ASN A 62 -12.87 5.71 -7.40
CA ASN A 62 -14.20 5.32 -7.84
C ASN A 62 -15.16 5.22 -6.66
N SER A 63 -16.47 5.40 -6.91
CA SER A 63 -17.49 5.08 -5.91
C SER A 63 -17.48 3.58 -5.60
N PHE A 64 -17.75 3.24 -4.35
CA PHE A 64 -17.95 1.86 -3.91
C PHE A 64 -19.42 1.51 -3.63
N ASP A 65 -20.36 2.33 -4.13
CA ASP A 65 -21.81 2.06 -4.03
C ASP A 65 -22.19 0.85 -4.89
N ASP A 66 -21.60 0.74 -6.09
CA ASP A 66 -21.62 -0.46 -6.91
C ASP A 66 -20.27 -1.18 -6.76
N PHE A 67 -20.29 -2.32 -6.09
CA PHE A 67 -19.07 -3.03 -5.75
C PHE A 67 -18.45 -3.77 -6.95
N ASP A 68 -19.25 -4.17 -7.95
CA ASP A 68 -18.73 -4.75 -9.20
C ASP A 68 -17.97 -3.71 -10.02
N ASP A 69 -18.57 -2.53 -10.16
CA ASP A 69 -17.92 -1.41 -10.84
C ASP A 69 -16.65 -0.98 -10.09
N TYR A 70 -16.72 -0.91 -8.76
CA TYR A 70 -15.56 -0.61 -7.91
C TYR A 70 -14.40 -1.57 -8.14
N LEU A 71 -14.66 -2.89 -8.08
CA LEU A 71 -13.62 -3.89 -8.29
C LEU A 71 -13.04 -3.86 -9.71
N SER A 72 -13.91 -3.69 -10.72
CA SER A 72 -13.51 -3.65 -12.13
C SER A 72 -12.62 -2.46 -12.48
N ASN A 73 -12.72 -1.37 -11.72
CA ASN A 73 -11.97 -0.13 -11.94
C ASN A 73 -10.89 0.12 -10.86
N LEU A 74 -10.61 -0.85 -10.00
CA LEU A 74 -9.66 -0.69 -8.91
C LEU A 74 -8.21 -0.64 -9.41
N ASP A 75 -7.85 -1.55 -10.32
CA ASP A 75 -6.55 -1.60 -10.99
C ASP A 75 -6.59 -0.82 -12.32
N THR A 76 -5.44 -0.46 -12.84
CA THR A 76 -5.26 0.10 -14.18
C THR A 76 -4.39 -0.88 -14.98
N ASP A 77 -4.96 -1.53 -15.99
CA ASP A 77 -4.24 -2.56 -16.77
C ASP A 77 -3.36 -1.96 -17.88
N GLU A 78 -3.85 -0.89 -18.53
CA GLU A 78 -3.17 -0.22 -19.64
C GLU A 78 -3.00 1.27 -19.35
N PRO A 79 -1.94 1.91 -19.88
CA PRO A 79 -1.74 3.35 -19.70
C PRO A 79 -2.95 4.14 -20.24
N LYS A 80 -3.53 4.99 -19.40
CA LYS A 80 -4.70 5.78 -19.75
C LYS A 80 -4.71 7.11 -19.01
N ASP A 81 -4.95 8.21 -19.71
CA ASP A 81 -5.17 9.55 -19.13
C ASP A 81 -4.07 9.99 -18.16
N GLY A 82 -2.81 9.65 -18.45
CA GLY A 82 -1.65 9.95 -17.58
C GLY A 82 -1.41 8.96 -16.47
N PHE A 83 -2.30 7.97 -16.26
CA PHE A 83 -2.07 6.85 -15.35
C PHE A 83 -1.22 5.77 -16.00
N VAL A 84 -0.42 5.12 -15.20
CA VAL A 84 0.36 3.94 -15.59
C VAL A 84 -0.35 2.68 -15.09
N PRO A 85 -0.06 1.50 -15.65
CA PRO A 85 -0.52 0.24 -15.07
C PRO A 85 -0.18 0.14 -13.60
N ASP A 86 -1.17 -0.25 -12.80
CA ASP A 86 -1.05 -0.39 -11.36
C ASP A 86 -1.80 -1.61 -10.82
N SER A 87 -1.49 -1.99 -9.61
CA SER A 87 -2.18 -3.06 -8.90
C SER A 87 -2.47 -2.65 -7.47
N THR A 88 -3.72 -2.74 -7.09
CA THR A 88 -4.19 -2.43 -5.74
C THR A 88 -4.38 -3.70 -4.92
N PHE A 89 -3.93 -3.66 -3.67
CA PHE A 89 -4.08 -4.74 -2.70
C PHE A 89 -4.64 -4.17 -1.40
N PHE A 90 -5.41 -5.00 -0.71
CA PHE A 90 -5.83 -4.76 0.67
C PHE A 90 -4.94 -5.56 1.62
N CYS A 91 -4.64 -5.00 2.77
CA CYS A 91 -3.83 -5.66 3.79
C CYS A 91 -4.76 -6.20 4.87
N ILE A 92 -4.80 -7.53 5.01
CA ILE A 92 -5.59 -8.21 6.05
C ILE A 92 -4.69 -8.68 7.18
N ASP A 93 -5.12 -8.46 8.42
CA ASP A 93 -4.60 -9.16 9.60
C ASP A 93 -5.40 -10.47 9.73
N GLU A 94 -4.78 -11.59 9.32
CA GLU A 94 -5.44 -12.91 9.27
C GLU A 94 -5.83 -13.41 10.66
N GLN A 95 -5.13 -13.02 11.73
CA GLN A 95 -5.46 -13.44 13.10
C GLN A 95 -6.72 -12.75 13.62
N ARG A 96 -6.86 -11.48 13.29
CA ARG A 96 -8.02 -10.67 13.70
C ARG A 96 -9.14 -10.71 12.67
N ASN A 97 -8.87 -11.26 11.48
CA ASN A 97 -9.76 -11.28 10.32
C ASN A 97 -10.31 -9.89 10.01
N ILE A 98 -9.42 -8.88 9.90
CA ILE A 98 -9.77 -7.49 9.62
C ILE A 98 -8.85 -6.90 8.57
N ILE A 99 -9.41 -6.15 7.61
CA ILE A 99 -8.62 -5.34 6.68
C ILE A 99 -8.15 -4.08 7.40
N VAL A 100 -6.82 -3.92 7.47
CA VAL A 100 -6.15 -2.87 8.23
C VAL A 100 -5.63 -1.72 7.38
N GLY A 101 -5.55 -1.91 6.06
CA GLY A 101 -5.02 -0.90 5.15
C GLY A 101 -5.05 -1.33 3.70
N ALA A 102 -4.48 -0.51 2.84
CA ALA A 102 -4.36 -0.79 1.42
C ALA A 102 -3.06 -0.24 0.83
N VAL A 103 -2.64 -0.81 -0.28
CA VAL A 103 -1.47 -0.39 -1.06
C VAL A 103 -1.78 -0.46 -2.55
N ASN A 104 -1.35 0.56 -3.28
CA ASN A 104 -1.37 0.58 -4.74
C ASN A 104 0.07 0.61 -5.26
N ILE A 105 0.39 -0.29 -6.19
CA ILE A 105 1.72 -0.45 -6.78
C ILE A 105 1.66 -0.07 -8.25
N ARG A 106 2.35 0.99 -8.66
CA ARG A 106 2.55 1.41 -10.04
C ARG A 106 3.67 0.58 -10.64
N HIS A 107 3.42 -0.05 -11.79
CA HIS A 107 4.37 -1.00 -12.39
C HIS A 107 5.61 -0.31 -12.96
N TYR A 108 5.52 0.99 -13.28
CA TYR A 108 6.65 1.86 -13.64
C TYR A 108 6.35 3.31 -13.28
N LEU A 109 7.34 4.18 -13.43
CA LEU A 109 7.18 5.61 -13.15
C LEU A 109 7.12 6.41 -14.46
N ASN A 110 6.10 7.25 -14.60
CA ASN A 110 6.12 8.36 -15.55
C ASN A 110 6.78 9.59 -14.88
N GLU A 111 6.86 10.71 -15.61
CA GLU A 111 7.52 11.95 -15.12
C GLU A 111 6.90 12.45 -13.80
N TYR A 112 5.57 12.45 -13.68
CA TYR A 112 4.89 12.87 -12.47
C TYR A 112 5.18 11.95 -11.27
N LEU A 113 5.07 10.64 -11.49
CA LEU A 113 5.31 9.65 -10.44
C LEU A 113 6.78 9.61 -10.00
N LEU A 114 7.70 9.89 -10.94
CA LEU A 114 9.11 10.01 -10.61
C LEU A 114 9.39 11.18 -9.66
N LEU A 115 8.62 12.26 -9.75
CA LEU A 115 8.78 13.43 -8.88
C LEU A 115 7.98 13.30 -7.58
N HIS A 116 6.67 12.99 -7.66
CA HIS A 116 5.71 13.18 -6.57
C HIS A 116 5.01 11.92 -6.06
N GLY A 117 4.81 10.90 -6.89
CA GLY A 117 3.96 9.76 -6.54
C GLY A 117 4.70 8.49 -6.11
N GLY A 118 5.87 8.23 -6.71
CA GLY A 118 6.62 6.99 -6.54
C GLY A 118 5.89 5.75 -7.03
N HIS A 119 6.48 4.56 -6.77
CA HIS A 119 5.91 3.27 -7.13
C HIS A 119 4.78 2.83 -6.18
N ILE A 120 4.84 3.20 -4.91
CA ILE A 120 3.91 2.72 -3.88
C ILE A 120 3.17 3.87 -3.26
N GLY A 121 1.84 3.84 -3.34
CA GLY A 121 0.95 4.61 -2.47
C GLY A 121 0.35 3.67 -1.43
N ASP A 122 0.48 3.99 -0.15
CA ASP A 122 0.06 3.13 0.94
C ASP A 122 -0.64 3.91 2.05
N GLY A 123 -1.42 3.20 2.83
CA GLY A 123 -2.04 3.76 4.02
C GLY A 123 -2.71 2.72 4.90
N ILE A 124 -2.87 3.09 6.16
CA ILE A 124 -3.55 2.29 7.18
C ILE A 124 -4.86 2.96 7.56
N ARG A 125 -5.95 2.19 7.65
CA ARG A 125 -7.26 2.70 8.10
C ARG A 125 -7.11 3.40 9.46
N PRO A 126 -7.83 4.49 9.70
CA PRO A 126 -7.62 5.37 10.85
C PRO A 126 -7.54 4.66 12.20
N SER A 127 -8.48 3.77 12.50
CA SER A 127 -8.54 3.02 13.77
C SER A 127 -7.39 2.03 13.99
N GLU A 128 -6.66 1.68 12.95
CA GLU A 128 -5.55 0.72 12.99
C GLU A 128 -4.17 1.37 12.90
N ARG A 129 -4.09 2.69 12.84
CA ARG A 129 -2.82 3.44 12.80
C ARG A 129 -2.03 3.27 14.11
N ARG A 130 -0.70 3.49 14.03
CA ARG A 130 0.25 3.46 15.16
C ARG A 130 0.45 2.07 15.81
N LYS A 131 -0.02 1.00 15.17
CA LYS A 131 0.15 -0.39 15.62
C LYS A 131 1.27 -1.14 14.88
N GLY A 132 2.03 -0.47 14.00
CA GLY A 132 3.15 -1.05 13.27
C GLY A 132 2.79 -1.72 11.93
N TYR A 133 1.52 -1.67 11.52
CA TYR A 133 1.04 -2.28 10.28
C TYR A 133 1.70 -1.71 9.03
N ALA A 134 1.87 -0.38 8.94
CA ALA A 134 2.46 0.26 7.74
C ALA A 134 3.84 -0.31 7.40
N THR A 135 4.71 -0.48 8.39
CA THR A 135 6.07 -1.02 8.15
C THR A 135 6.02 -2.43 7.56
N GLN A 136 5.13 -3.29 8.05
CA GLN A 136 5.01 -4.66 7.55
C GLN A 136 4.33 -4.71 6.18
N MET A 137 3.28 -3.90 5.99
CA MET A 137 2.57 -3.80 4.71
C MET A 137 3.49 -3.33 3.59
N ILE A 138 4.34 -2.32 3.84
CA ILE A 138 5.38 -1.90 2.88
C ILE A 138 6.30 -3.07 2.55
N GLY A 139 6.77 -3.83 3.54
CA GLY A 139 7.60 -5.01 3.29
C GLY A 139 6.94 -6.04 2.38
N LEU A 140 5.64 -6.30 2.57
CA LEU A 140 4.87 -7.18 1.69
C LEU A 140 4.72 -6.57 0.27
N ALA A 141 4.49 -5.26 0.17
CA ALA A 141 4.38 -4.57 -1.10
C ALA A 141 5.69 -4.62 -1.90
N LEU A 142 6.84 -4.56 -1.24
CA LEU A 142 8.15 -4.71 -1.89
C LEU A 142 8.33 -6.11 -2.49
N GLU A 143 7.81 -7.16 -1.85
CA GLU A 143 7.79 -8.51 -2.44
C GLU A 143 6.89 -8.59 -3.68
N GLU A 144 5.75 -7.88 -3.71
CA GLU A 144 4.94 -7.77 -4.92
C GLU A 144 5.68 -6.96 -6.02
N CYS A 145 6.38 -5.87 -5.67
CA CYS A 145 7.20 -5.12 -6.62
C CYS A 145 8.23 -6.00 -7.34
N LYS A 146 8.86 -6.95 -6.64
CA LYS A 146 9.79 -7.92 -7.25
C LYS A 146 9.11 -8.77 -8.31
N LYS A 147 7.86 -9.19 -8.08
CA LYS A 147 7.08 -9.99 -9.05
C LYS A 147 6.77 -9.20 -10.32
N PHE A 148 6.61 -7.88 -10.21
CA PHE A 148 6.48 -6.96 -11.36
C PHE A 148 7.82 -6.63 -12.03
N GLY A 149 8.95 -7.18 -11.56
CA GLY A 149 10.27 -6.95 -12.10
C GLY A 149 10.88 -5.59 -11.71
N ILE A 150 10.30 -4.90 -10.75
CA ILE A 150 10.82 -3.62 -10.23
C ILE A 150 12.02 -3.91 -9.35
N LYS A 151 13.19 -3.40 -9.78
CA LYS A 151 14.46 -3.61 -9.06
C LYS A 151 14.76 -2.51 -8.06
N LYS A 152 14.18 -1.35 -8.23
CA LYS A 152 14.41 -0.18 -7.38
C LYS A 152 13.10 0.57 -7.19
N VAL A 153 12.63 0.67 -5.97
CA VAL A 153 11.34 1.26 -5.63
C VAL A 153 11.54 2.68 -5.11
N LEU A 154 10.84 3.64 -5.70
CA LEU A 154 10.71 4.99 -5.16
C LEU A 154 9.45 5.05 -4.31
N MET A 155 9.58 5.56 -3.08
CA MET A 155 8.46 5.98 -2.23
C MET A 155 8.60 7.46 -1.88
N VAL A 156 7.48 8.16 -1.89
CA VAL A 156 7.41 9.59 -1.58
C VAL A 156 6.45 9.79 -0.41
N CYS A 157 6.82 10.66 0.52
CA CYS A 157 5.94 11.05 1.61
C CYS A 157 6.16 12.51 2.01
N ASP A 158 5.14 13.12 2.60
CA ASP A 158 5.26 14.45 3.19
C ASP A 158 6.30 14.44 4.31
N LYS A 159 7.12 15.48 4.42
CA LYS A 159 8.18 15.58 5.43
C LYS A 159 7.65 15.54 6.87
N ASP A 160 6.47 16.07 7.10
CA ASP A 160 5.79 16.07 8.40
C ASP A 160 5.12 14.71 8.71
N ASN A 161 4.96 13.82 7.70
CA ASN A 161 4.49 12.45 7.91
C ASN A 161 5.61 11.54 8.44
N ILE A 162 6.03 11.81 9.68
CA ILE A 162 7.10 11.05 10.36
C ILE A 162 6.82 9.55 10.41
N GLY A 163 5.52 9.17 10.43
CA GLY A 163 5.11 7.75 10.45
C GLY A 163 5.47 7.04 9.16
N SER A 164 5.18 7.64 8.01
CA SER A 164 5.53 7.14 6.69
C SER A 164 7.05 7.08 6.52
N ALA A 165 7.77 8.18 6.76
CA ALA A 165 9.22 8.25 6.64
C ALA A 165 9.91 7.13 7.45
N LYS A 166 9.52 6.92 8.72
CA LYS A 166 10.07 5.85 9.56
C LYS A 166 9.75 4.45 9.01
N SER A 167 8.57 4.23 8.44
CA SER A 167 8.19 2.95 7.86
C SER A 167 8.98 2.65 6.59
N ILE A 168 9.21 3.65 5.75
CA ILE A 168 10.02 3.55 4.54
C ILE A 168 11.48 3.23 4.90
N ILE A 169 12.07 3.99 5.84
CA ILE A 169 13.46 3.80 6.29
C ILE A 169 13.66 2.39 6.89
N LYS A 170 12.70 1.89 7.68
CA LYS A 170 12.78 0.52 8.23
C LYS A 170 12.75 -0.57 7.17
N ASN A 171 12.24 -0.28 5.98
CA ASN A 171 12.26 -1.16 4.82
C ASN A 171 13.44 -0.91 3.88
N GLY A 172 14.48 -0.20 4.33
CA GLY A 172 15.70 0.03 3.56
C GLY A 172 15.66 1.29 2.69
N GLY A 173 14.68 2.18 2.91
CA GLY A 173 14.58 3.44 2.19
C GLY A 173 15.73 4.40 2.52
N ILE A 174 16.41 4.87 1.48
CA ILE A 174 17.46 5.87 1.55
C ILE A 174 16.93 7.16 0.97
N LEU A 175 16.97 8.24 1.76
CA LEU A 175 16.55 9.57 1.31
C LEU A 175 17.45 10.03 0.16
N GLU A 176 16.84 10.31 -0.99
CA GLU A 176 17.52 10.90 -2.14
C GLU A 176 17.57 12.42 -2.03
N ASN A 177 16.41 13.03 -1.87
CA ASN A 177 16.25 14.48 -1.76
C ASN A 177 14.89 14.88 -1.18
N GLU A 178 14.71 16.18 -1.02
CA GLU A 178 13.45 16.83 -0.66
C GLU A 178 13.03 17.76 -1.81
N LEU A 179 11.77 17.73 -2.17
CA LEU A 179 11.16 18.64 -3.14
C LEU A 179 10.22 19.60 -2.40
N ASN A 180 10.26 20.87 -2.77
CA ASN A 180 9.31 21.85 -2.23
C ASN A 180 8.30 22.21 -3.33
N GLU A 181 7.05 21.85 -3.12
CA GLU A 181 5.95 22.21 -4.00
C GLU A 181 4.96 23.07 -3.21
N ASN A 182 4.87 24.35 -3.59
CA ASN A 182 3.93 25.32 -2.98
C ASN A 182 4.01 25.40 -1.43
N GLY A 183 5.21 25.25 -0.87
CA GLY A 183 5.43 25.31 0.58
C GLY A 183 5.27 23.95 1.29
N LYS A 184 4.85 22.91 0.61
CA LYS A 184 4.83 21.54 1.10
C LYS A 184 6.11 20.84 0.72
N ILE A 185 6.76 20.20 1.69
CA ILE A 185 8.02 19.48 1.45
C ILE A 185 7.72 18.00 1.36
N GLU A 186 8.08 17.39 0.24
CA GLU A 186 8.04 15.97 0.00
C GLU A 186 9.44 15.36 0.11
N GLN A 187 9.54 14.21 0.77
CA GLN A 187 10.76 13.42 0.90
C GLN A 187 10.68 12.20 -0.04
N ARG A 188 11.73 12.00 -0.84
CA ARG A 188 11.84 10.93 -1.83
C ARG A 188 12.87 9.91 -1.35
N TYR A 189 12.43 8.66 -1.24
CA TYR A 189 13.25 7.55 -0.75
C TYR A 189 13.35 6.44 -1.79
N TRP A 190 14.57 5.95 -2.02
CA TRP A 190 14.80 4.77 -2.86
C TRP A 190 15.06 3.54 -2.01
N ILE A 191 14.44 2.43 -2.40
CA ILE A 191 14.65 1.10 -1.83
C ILE A 191 15.18 0.20 -2.93
N ASP A 192 16.36 -0.39 -2.72
CA ASP A 192 16.95 -1.36 -3.64
C ASP A 192 16.40 -2.75 -3.33
N LEU A 193 15.97 -3.47 -4.38
CA LEU A 193 15.39 -4.82 -4.30
C LEU A 193 16.29 -5.90 -4.92
N SER A 194 17.49 -5.49 -5.44
CA SER A 194 18.46 -6.41 -6.04
C SER A 194 19.18 -7.27 -4.99
#